data_b5c84f0a3afe829f4d99019740319b0d
#
_entry.id   b5c84f0a3afe829f4d99019740319b0d
#
_cell.length_a   1.000
_cell.length_b   1.000
_cell.length_c   1.000
_cell.angle_alpha   90.00
_cell.angle_beta   90.00
_cell.angle_gamma   90.00
#
_symmetry.space_group_name_H-M   'P 1'
#
loop_
_entity.id
_entity.type
_entity.pdbx_description
1 polymer ?
#
loop_
_entity_poly.entity_id
_entity_poly.type
_entity_poly.pdbx_seq_one_letter_code
_entity_poly.pdbx_strand_id
1 'polypeptide(L)'
;MYGPHTLSAYILEFQKLATAMVANKEVPINFQPPDMLDKQIGLLPGVMFDSTPHGVKFGDVSSDVPANSTFSKGSIVNATFYSACPRNDLLTDGTFAFVEKLDGSNNWVPAYDDDDWSLRFKWSRPSRLSSRSFATLEWTIPEDAPSGVYRLRHFGASKPLIGSIEHFTGTSRAFAVL
;
A
#
# COMPACT_ATOMS: atom_id res chain seq x y z
N MET A 1 -5.59 -7.08 4.61
CA MET A 1 -5.23 -7.35 6.03
C MET A 1 -5.04 -8.84 6.16
N TYR A 2 -3.81 -9.31 6.26
CA TYR A 2 -3.51 -10.71 6.56
C TYR A 2 -3.90 -10.95 8.01
N GLY A 3 -4.71 -11.98 8.27
CA GLY A 3 -5.12 -12.31 9.64
C GLY A 3 -3.92 -12.73 10.49
N PRO A 4 -4.01 -12.64 11.83
CA PRO A 4 -2.90 -12.96 12.75
C PRO A 4 -2.34 -14.38 12.56
N HIS A 5 -3.12 -15.31 12.04
CA HIS A 5 -2.70 -16.68 11.73
C HIS A 5 -1.72 -16.76 10.55
N THR A 6 -1.84 -15.86 9.57
CA THR A 6 -0.93 -15.83 8.41
C THR A 6 0.46 -15.35 8.83
N LEU A 7 0.54 -14.31 9.64
CA LEU A 7 1.82 -13.79 10.14
C LEU A 7 2.53 -14.83 11.01
N SER A 8 1.80 -15.52 11.89
CA SER A 8 2.36 -16.58 12.74
C SER A 8 2.90 -17.75 11.93
N ALA A 9 2.22 -18.15 10.85
CA ALA A 9 2.69 -19.20 9.96
C ALA A 9 3.99 -18.79 9.24
N TYR A 10 4.08 -17.54 8.75
CA TYR A 10 5.31 -17.02 8.14
C TYR A 10 6.48 -16.98 9.13
N ILE A 11 6.25 -16.49 10.33
CA ILE A 11 7.29 -16.45 11.38
C ILE A 11 7.80 -17.87 11.67
N LEU A 12 6.91 -18.85 11.79
CA LEU A 12 7.29 -20.24 12.06
C LEU A 12 8.13 -20.83 10.92
N GLU A 13 7.77 -20.59 9.66
CA GLU A 13 8.52 -21.07 8.51
C GLU A 13 9.88 -20.36 8.38
N PHE A 14 9.93 -19.05 8.64
CA PHE A 14 11.19 -18.31 8.73
C PHE A 14 12.12 -18.84 9.83
N GLN A 15 11.57 -19.18 10.99
CA GLN A 15 12.34 -19.80 12.09
C GLN A 15 12.89 -21.16 11.70
N LYS A 16 12.11 -22.00 11.03
CA LYS A 16 12.58 -23.29 10.52
C LYS A 16 13.70 -23.12 9.50
N LEU A 17 13.55 -22.17 8.56
CA LEU A 17 14.56 -21.86 7.56
C LEU A 17 15.86 -21.36 8.22
N ALA A 18 15.77 -20.41 9.14
CA ALA A 18 16.92 -19.89 9.87
C ALA A 18 17.62 -20.98 10.68
N THR A 19 16.86 -21.87 11.33
CA THR A 19 17.41 -23.00 12.09
C THR A 19 18.13 -23.99 11.16
N ALA A 20 17.58 -24.27 9.98
CA ALA A 20 18.21 -25.13 8.99
C ALA A 20 19.52 -24.53 8.45
N MET A 21 19.55 -23.24 8.18
CA MET A 21 20.75 -22.51 7.72
C MET A 21 21.85 -22.51 8.79
N VAL A 22 21.50 -22.24 10.05
CA VAL A 22 22.46 -22.25 11.17
C VAL A 22 23.01 -23.68 11.42
N ALA A 23 22.19 -24.70 11.24
CA ALA A 23 22.58 -26.09 11.38
C ALA A 23 23.38 -26.64 10.17
N ASN A 24 23.66 -25.82 9.17
CA ASN A 24 24.33 -26.19 7.92
C ASN A 24 23.68 -27.40 7.20
N LYS A 25 22.34 -27.50 7.35
CA LYS A 25 21.53 -28.53 6.68
C LYS A 25 21.05 -27.99 5.36
N GLU A 26 20.86 -28.88 4.38
CA GLU A 26 20.23 -28.52 3.13
C GLU A 26 18.86 -27.88 3.40
N VAL A 27 18.62 -26.70 2.81
CA VAL A 27 17.30 -26.05 2.84
C VAL A 27 16.35 -26.94 2.04
N PRO A 28 15.20 -27.35 2.61
CA PRO A 28 14.25 -28.15 1.86
C PRO A 28 13.89 -27.47 0.55
N ILE A 29 14.11 -28.17 -0.57
CA ILE A 29 13.81 -27.66 -1.93
C ILE A 29 12.30 -27.37 -2.09
N ASN A 30 11.47 -27.88 -1.20
CA ASN A 30 10.02 -27.72 -1.16
C ASN A 30 9.55 -26.62 -0.20
N PHE A 31 10.34 -25.56 0.02
CA PHE A 31 9.84 -24.41 0.74
C PHE A 31 8.73 -23.78 -0.10
N GLN A 32 7.49 -24.17 0.18
CA GLN A 32 6.32 -23.52 -0.35
C GLN A 32 5.79 -22.55 0.70
N PRO A 33 5.41 -21.31 0.30
CA PRO A 33 4.64 -20.44 1.17
C PRO A 33 3.44 -21.24 1.70
N PRO A 34 3.03 -21.04 2.95
CA PRO A 34 1.91 -21.78 3.49
C PRO A 34 0.69 -21.68 2.56
N ASP A 35 0.05 -22.82 2.26
CA ASP A 35 -1.19 -22.93 1.45
C ASP A 35 -2.30 -21.94 1.85
N MET A 36 -2.17 -21.37 3.02
CA MET A 36 -3.09 -20.35 3.54
C MET A 36 -3.13 -19.07 2.71
N LEU A 37 -2.10 -18.74 1.94
CA LEU A 37 -2.13 -17.59 1.05
C LEU A 37 -3.14 -17.82 -0.08
N ASP A 38 -3.10 -18.97 -0.72
CA ASP A 38 -4.03 -19.29 -1.82
C ASP A 38 -5.46 -19.45 -1.33
N LYS A 39 -5.65 -20.05 -0.16
CA LYS A 39 -6.99 -20.21 0.44
C LYS A 39 -7.58 -18.89 0.91
N GLN A 40 -6.80 -18.00 1.49
CA GLN A 40 -7.28 -16.68 1.91
C GLN A 40 -7.49 -15.74 0.73
N ILE A 41 -6.71 -15.85 -0.31
CA ILE A 41 -6.91 -15.10 -1.56
C ILE A 41 -8.20 -15.57 -2.28
N GLY A 42 -8.53 -16.86 -2.22
CA GLY A 42 -9.79 -17.40 -2.74
C GLY A 42 -11.04 -17.06 -1.91
N LEU A 43 -10.84 -16.76 -0.63
CA LEU A 43 -11.92 -16.68 0.39
C LEU A 43 -12.27 -15.26 0.84
N LEU A 44 -11.90 -14.21 0.11
CA LEU A 44 -12.63 -12.95 0.27
C LEU A 44 -14.00 -13.14 -0.39
N PRO A 45 -15.03 -13.52 0.37
CA PRO A 45 -16.30 -13.85 -0.25
C PRO A 45 -16.87 -12.59 -0.88
N GLY A 46 -17.14 -12.68 -2.15
CA GLY A 46 -18.29 -12.03 -2.69
C GLY A 46 -18.12 -10.69 -3.36
N VAL A 47 -16.96 -10.02 -3.41
CA VAL A 47 -16.87 -8.80 -4.22
C VAL A 47 -16.05 -9.08 -5.47
N MET A 48 -16.77 -9.32 -6.57
CA MET A 48 -16.18 -9.61 -7.88
C MET A 48 -15.79 -8.34 -8.67
N PHE A 49 -16.11 -7.16 -8.13
CA PHE A 49 -15.83 -5.86 -8.76
C PHE A 49 -15.60 -4.77 -7.72
N ASP A 50 -14.93 -3.71 -8.13
CA ASP A 50 -14.70 -2.51 -7.34
C ASP A 50 -15.68 -1.41 -7.76
N SER A 51 -16.03 -0.53 -6.82
CA SER A 51 -16.87 0.65 -7.08
C SER A 51 -16.50 1.83 -6.20
N THR A 52 -16.87 3.02 -6.65
CA THR A 52 -16.78 4.28 -5.90
C THR A 52 -18.18 4.87 -5.67
N PRO A 53 -18.36 5.82 -4.75
CA PRO A 53 -19.58 6.61 -4.67
C PRO A 53 -19.88 7.34 -5.98
N HIS A 54 -21.15 7.72 -6.18
CA HIS A 54 -21.54 8.50 -7.34
C HIS A 54 -20.76 9.83 -7.42
N GLY A 55 -20.19 10.11 -8.57
CA GLY A 55 -19.40 11.34 -8.81
C GLY A 55 -17.95 11.28 -8.30
N VAL A 56 -17.52 10.18 -7.71
CA VAL A 56 -16.16 9.96 -7.19
C VAL A 56 -15.41 8.98 -8.10
N LYS A 57 -14.15 9.25 -8.37
CA LYS A 57 -13.27 8.37 -9.15
C LYS A 57 -12.33 7.58 -8.24
N PHE A 58 -11.85 6.45 -8.73
CA PHE A 58 -10.71 5.77 -8.11
C PHE A 58 -9.49 6.71 -8.13
N GLY A 59 -8.78 6.77 -7.01
CA GLY A 59 -7.68 7.71 -6.80
C GLY A 59 -8.07 9.06 -6.21
N ASP A 60 -9.36 9.43 -6.21
CA ASP A 60 -9.81 10.64 -5.52
C ASP A 60 -9.51 10.54 -4.01
N VAL A 61 -9.15 11.67 -3.41
CA VAL A 61 -8.81 11.73 -1.99
C VAL A 61 -10.10 11.75 -1.16
N SER A 62 -10.19 10.82 -0.22
CA SER A 62 -11.29 10.75 0.77
C SER A 62 -10.98 11.54 2.04
N SER A 63 -9.71 11.50 2.49
CA SER A 63 -9.21 12.32 3.60
C SER A 63 -7.81 12.80 3.22
N ASP A 64 -7.60 14.10 3.19
CA ASP A 64 -6.39 14.72 2.66
C ASP A 64 -5.53 15.34 3.75
N VAL A 65 -4.27 15.59 3.40
CA VAL A 65 -3.37 16.41 4.20
C VAL A 65 -3.94 17.82 4.33
N PRO A 66 -3.91 18.45 5.51
CA PRO A 66 -4.41 19.82 5.68
C PRO A 66 -3.72 20.80 4.72
N ALA A 67 -4.49 21.72 4.18
CA ALA A 67 -3.95 22.72 3.26
C ALA A 67 -2.86 23.56 3.94
N ASN A 68 -1.77 23.84 3.22
CA ASN A 68 -0.63 24.64 3.70
C ASN A 68 -0.01 24.12 4.99
N SER A 69 -0.07 22.82 5.23
CA SER A 69 0.50 22.20 6.42
C SER A 69 2.02 22.09 6.35
N THR A 70 2.63 22.17 7.52
CA THR A 70 4.07 21.98 7.73
C THR A 70 4.27 20.94 8.82
N PHE A 71 5.17 20.01 8.60
CA PHE A 71 5.47 18.92 9.51
C PHE A 71 6.95 18.92 9.87
N SER A 72 7.22 18.53 11.11
CA SER A 72 8.59 18.26 11.57
C SER A 72 8.97 16.82 11.26
N LYS A 73 10.25 16.53 11.22
CA LYS A 73 10.80 15.17 11.17
C LYS A 73 10.28 14.35 12.35
N GLY A 74 10.10 13.05 12.15
CA GLY A 74 9.45 12.16 13.12
C GLY A 74 7.92 12.24 13.14
N SER A 75 7.31 13.25 12.50
CA SER A 75 5.85 13.36 12.41
C SER A 75 5.28 12.34 11.43
N ILE A 76 4.00 12.01 11.61
CA ILE A 76 3.26 11.12 10.70
C ILE A 76 2.32 11.95 9.84
N VAL A 77 2.44 11.79 8.53
CA VAL A 77 1.54 12.39 7.53
C VAL A 77 0.75 11.26 6.87
N ASN A 78 -0.56 11.47 6.69
CA ASN A 78 -1.39 10.49 6.03
C ASN A 78 -2.38 11.13 5.06
N ALA A 79 -2.76 10.36 4.04
CA ALA A 79 -3.87 10.66 3.15
C ALA A 79 -4.60 9.35 2.81
N THR A 80 -5.91 9.42 2.67
CA THR A 80 -6.77 8.29 2.32
C THR A 80 -7.43 8.52 0.98
N PHE A 81 -7.36 7.54 0.10
CA PHE A 81 -7.87 7.58 -1.26
C PHE A 81 -9.01 6.58 -1.44
N TYR A 82 -9.97 6.89 -2.30
CA TYR A 82 -10.88 5.88 -2.84
C TYR A 82 -10.06 4.93 -3.72
N SER A 83 -10.04 3.66 -3.35
CA SER A 83 -9.17 2.65 -3.95
C SER A 83 -9.93 1.40 -4.36
N ALA A 84 -9.22 0.48 -4.96
CA ALA A 84 -9.68 -0.82 -5.38
C ALA A 84 -8.95 -1.94 -4.64
N CYS A 85 -9.31 -3.20 -4.92
CA CYS A 85 -8.64 -4.33 -4.31
C CYS A 85 -7.18 -4.40 -4.78
N PRO A 86 -6.18 -4.40 -3.89
CA PRO A 86 -4.76 -4.47 -4.28
C PRO A 86 -4.40 -5.69 -5.13
N ARG A 87 -5.18 -6.78 -5.03
CA ARG A 87 -5.00 -7.98 -5.85
C ARG A 87 -5.14 -7.76 -7.35
N ASN A 88 -5.81 -6.71 -7.77
CA ASN A 88 -5.93 -6.39 -9.18
C ASN A 88 -4.59 -6.00 -9.79
N ASP A 89 -3.61 -5.65 -8.97
CA ASP A 89 -2.30 -5.11 -9.36
C ASP A 89 -1.11 -5.98 -8.95
N LEU A 90 -1.35 -7.18 -8.39
CA LEU A 90 -0.30 -8.08 -7.90
C LEU A 90 0.67 -8.60 -8.98
N LEU A 91 0.32 -8.43 -10.24
CA LEU A 91 1.14 -8.90 -11.38
C LEU A 91 1.91 -7.76 -12.05
N THR A 92 1.84 -6.56 -11.52
CA THR A 92 2.59 -5.41 -12.04
C THR A 92 3.86 -5.19 -11.21
N ASP A 93 4.96 -4.84 -11.88
CA ASP A 93 6.25 -4.49 -11.25
C ASP A 93 6.21 -3.09 -10.61
N GLY A 94 5.04 -2.64 -10.19
CA GLY A 94 4.81 -1.31 -9.67
C GLY A 94 4.67 -1.27 -8.14
N THR A 95 4.83 -0.08 -7.60
CA THR A 95 4.56 0.24 -6.20
C THR A 95 3.10 0.70 -6.03
N PHE A 96 2.52 0.51 -4.84
CA PHE A 96 1.22 1.07 -4.48
C PHE A 96 1.29 2.52 -4.01
N ALA A 97 2.48 2.99 -3.64
CA ALA A 97 2.65 4.29 -3.02
C ALA A 97 4.03 4.91 -3.26
N PHE A 98 4.03 6.23 -3.50
CA PHE A 98 5.21 7.07 -3.40
C PHE A 98 5.01 8.22 -2.43
N VAL A 99 6.08 8.62 -1.76
CA VAL A 99 6.28 10.00 -1.31
C VAL A 99 7.10 10.68 -2.39
N GLU A 100 6.51 11.68 -3.02
CA GLU A 100 7.21 12.49 -4.02
C GLU A 100 7.67 13.80 -3.40
N LYS A 101 8.87 14.23 -3.76
CA LYS A 101 9.46 15.53 -3.39
C LYS A 101 9.50 16.45 -4.60
N LEU A 102 9.19 17.71 -4.38
CA LEU A 102 9.36 18.76 -5.40
C LEU A 102 10.85 19.09 -5.53
N ASP A 103 11.40 18.92 -6.71
CA ASP A 103 12.82 19.26 -7.00
C ASP A 103 13.01 20.75 -7.31
N GLY A 104 14.26 21.17 -7.43
CA GLY A 104 14.63 22.56 -7.77
C GLY A 104 14.18 23.02 -9.16
N SER A 105 13.77 22.10 -10.02
CA SER A 105 13.22 22.36 -11.37
C SER A 105 11.71 22.33 -11.41
N ASN A 106 11.06 22.30 -10.25
CA ASN A 106 9.61 22.23 -10.08
C ASN A 106 8.97 20.94 -10.63
N ASN A 107 9.73 19.82 -10.61
CA ASN A 107 9.21 18.49 -10.92
C ASN A 107 9.01 17.67 -9.65
N TRP A 108 7.98 16.81 -9.67
CA TRP A 108 7.76 15.83 -8.63
C TRP A 108 8.60 14.59 -8.92
N VAL A 109 9.48 14.24 -7.99
CA VAL A 109 10.36 13.07 -8.09
C VAL A 109 10.10 12.12 -6.93
N PRO A 110 10.08 10.80 -7.16
CA PRO A 110 9.97 9.82 -6.08
C PRO A 110 11.12 9.98 -5.08
N ALA A 111 10.79 10.01 -3.80
CA ALA A 111 11.74 10.11 -2.70
C ALA A 111 11.69 8.88 -1.79
N TYR A 112 10.51 8.29 -1.59
CA TYR A 112 10.27 7.06 -0.83
C TYR A 112 9.16 6.26 -1.50
N ASP A 113 9.18 4.94 -1.33
CA ASP A 113 8.15 4.02 -1.82
C ASP A 113 7.65 3.07 -0.72
N ASP A 114 6.77 2.12 -1.05
CA ASP A 114 6.19 1.18 -0.09
C ASP A 114 7.14 0.04 0.32
N ASP A 115 8.34 -0.04 -0.23
CA ASP A 115 9.45 -0.87 0.26
C ASP A 115 10.22 -0.17 1.39
N ASP A 116 10.07 1.15 1.53
CA ASP A 116 10.66 1.92 2.62
C ASP A 116 9.90 1.74 3.95
N TRP A 117 10.62 1.44 5.03
CA TRP A 117 10.03 1.30 6.37
C TRP A 117 9.25 2.53 6.84
N SER A 118 9.52 3.69 6.28
CA SER A 118 8.89 4.95 6.62
C SER A 118 7.51 5.13 5.99
N LEU A 119 7.23 4.47 4.85
CA LEU A 119 5.96 4.58 4.16
C LEU A 119 5.14 3.30 4.32
N ARG A 120 3.90 3.43 4.76
CA ARG A 120 2.97 2.32 4.95
C ARG A 120 1.76 2.47 4.04
N PHE A 121 1.46 1.41 3.32
CA PHE A 121 0.22 1.24 2.59
C PHE A 121 -0.77 0.43 3.43
N LYS A 122 -1.96 0.99 3.67
CA LYS A 122 -3.04 0.34 4.43
C LYS A 122 -4.30 0.29 3.57
N TRP A 123 -4.75 -0.90 3.24
CA TRP A 123 -6.00 -1.09 2.53
C TRP A 123 -7.13 -1.49 3.48
N SER A 124 -8.31 -0.94 3.27
CA SER A 124 -9.50 -1.23 4.08
C SER A 124 -10.78 -1.21 3.27
N ARG A 125 -11.81 -1.88 3.80
CA ARG A 125 -13.19 -1.84 3.30
C ARG A 125 -14.15 -1.46 4.42
N PRO A 126 -15.24 -0.71 4.14
CA PRO A 126 -16.29 -0.41 5.14
C PRO A 126 -16.95 -1.68 5.69
N SER A 127 -17.11 -2.70 4.86
CA SER A 127 -17.60 -4.02 5.25
C SER A 127 -17.08 -5.10 4.31
N ARG A 128 -17.17 -6.37 4.72
CA ARG A 128 -16.75 -7.52 3.91
C ARG A 128 -17.48 -7.63 2.57
N LEU A 129 -18.71 -7.13 2.49
CA LEU A 129 -19.55 -7.18 1.29
C LEU A 129 -19.47 -5.89 0.46
N SER A 130 -18.69 -4.90 0.90
CA SER A 130 -18.56 -3.64 0.17
C SER A 130 -17.67 -3.81 -1.06
N SER A 131 -18.14 -3.34 -2.21
CA SER A 131 -17.33 -3.14 -3.40
C SER A 131 -16.45 -1.88 -3.32
N ARG A 132 -16.70 -1.02 -2.31
CA ARG A 132 -15.88 0.17 -2.03
C ARG A 132 -14.72 -0.18 -1.13
N SER A 133 -13.57 0.41 -1.42
CA SER A 133 -12.39 0.27 -0.57
C SER A 133 -11.58 1.56 -0.53
N PHE A 134 -10.67 1.62 0.43
CA PHE A 134 -9.82 2.77 0.68
C PHE A 134 -8.37 2.31 0.81
N ALA A 135 -7.46 3.14 0.32
CA ALA A 135 -6.04 3.05 0.58
C ALA A 135 -5.60 4.25 1.41
N THR A 136 -5.03 4.00 2.58
CA THR A 136 -4.41 5.03 3.39
C THR A 136 -2.90 4.89 3.28
N LEU A 137 -2.26 5.93 2.81
CA LEU A 137 -0.80 6.08 2.84
C LEU A 137 -0.44 6.81 4.13
N GLU A 138 0.49 6.25 4.88
CA GLU A 138 0.98 6.80 6.14
C GLU A 138 2.50 6.87 6.07
N TRP A 139 3.02 8.08 6.02
CA TRP A 139 4.45 8.35 5.99
C TRP A 139 4.94 8.91 7.31
N THR A 140 5.83 8.17 7.97
CA THR A 140 6.59 8.67 9.11
C THR A 140 7.82 9.38 8.56
N ILE A 141 7.89 10.70 8.70
CA ILE A 141 8.98 11.51 8.15
C ILE A 141 10.30 11.10 8.79
N PRO A 142 11.27 10.54 8.03
CA PRO A 142 12.57 10.17 8.58
C PRO A 142 13.31 11.38 9.17
N GLU A 143 14.15 11.14 10.18
CA GLU A 143 14.96 12.20 10.81
C GLU A 143 15.98 12.81 9.84
N ASP A 144 16.43 12.04 8.87
CA ASP A 144 17.36 12.44 7.82
C ASP A 144 16.66 12.97 6.55
N ALA A 145 15.32 13.02 6.53
CA ALA A 145 14.59 13.51 5.36
C ALA A 145 14.98 14.97 5.04
N PRO A 146 15.37 15.29 3.80
CA PRO A 146 15.69 16.66 3.43
C PRO A 146 14.48 17.58 3.55
N SER A 147 14.64 18.78 4.12
CA SER A 147 13.58 19.78 4.12
C SER A 147 13.11 20.09 2.69
N GLY A 148 11.81 20.36 2.53
CA GLY A 148 11.23 20.61 1.20
C GLY A 148 9.73 20.43 1.15
N VAL A 149 9.20 20.42 -0.08
CA VAL A 149 7.77 20.22 -0.34
C VAL A 149 7.56 18.79 -0.83
N TYR A 150 6.59 18.11 -0.24
CA TYR A 150 6.28 16.71 -0.48
C TYR A 150 4.81 16.50 -0.78
N ARG A 151 4.46 15.35 -1.35
CA ARG A 151 3.10 14.86 -1.49
C ARG A 151 3.07 13.33 -1.47
N LEU A 152 1.92 12.77 -1.14
CA LEU A 152 1.68 11.33 -1.19
C LEU A 152 1.01 10.99 -2.52
N ARG A 153 1.47 9.94 -3.20
CA ARG A 153 0.89 9.46 -4.44
C ARG A 153 0.54 7.97 -4.33
N HIS A 154 -0.69 7.65 -4.67
CA HIS A 154 -1.22 6.29 -4.66
C HIS A 154 -1.40 5.78 -6.09
N PHE A 155 -1.11 4.49 -6.27
CA PHE A 155 -1.34 3.73 -7.49
C PHE A 155 -2.24 2.55 -7.20
N GLY A 156 -3.07 2.17 -8.13
CA GLY A 156 -3.92 1.01 -8.01
C GLY A 156 -4.59 0.62 -9.32
N ALA A 157 -5.28 -0.52 -9.27
CA ALA A 157 -6.03 -1.03 -10.41
C ALA A 157 -7.42 -1.45 -9.95
N SER A 158 -8.44 -0.99 -10.65
CA SER A 158 -9.84 -1.31 -10.38
C SER A 158 -10.35 -2.36 -11.34
N LYS A 159 -11.19 -3.26 -10.83
CA LYS A 159 -11.89 -4.26 -11.63
C LYS A 159 -13.38 -3.91 -11.69
N PRO A 160 -13.88 -3.39 -12.83
CA PRO A 160 -15.30 -3.13 -13.01
C PRO A 160 -16.09 -4.44 -13.08
N LEU A 161 -17.42 -4.36 -12.91
CA LEU A 161 -18.31 -5.53 -13.06
C LEU A 161 -18.23 -6.12 -14.47
N ILE A 162 -18.08 -5.28 -15.48
CA ILE A 162 -17.94 -5.65 -16.88
C ILE A 162 -16.77 -4.83 -17.46
N GLY A 163 -15.82 -5.50 -18.10
CA GLY A 163 -14.65 -4.86 -18.70
C GLY A 163 -13.32 -5.39 -18.18
N SER A 164 -12.24 -4.74 -18.59
CA SER A 164 -10.87 -5.03 -18.17
C SER A 164 -10.50 -4.31 -16.88
N ILE A 165 -9.40 -4.70 -16.28
CA ILE A 165 -8.77 -3.98 -15.17
C ILE A 165 -8.28 -2.63 -15.70
N GLU A 166 -8.54 -1.57 -14.95
CA GLU A 166 -8.16 -0.19 -15.26
C GLU A 166 -7.27 0.37 -14.16
N HIS A 167 -6.09 0.88 -14.55
CA HIS A 167 -5.15 1.51 -13.64
C HIS A 167 -5.57 2.95 -13.33
N PHE A 168 -5.31 3.37 -12.10
CA PHE A 168 -5.58 4.73 -11.65
C PHE A 168 -4.47 5.24 -10.73
N THR A 169 -4.42 6.56 -10.56
CA THR A 169 -3.51 7.21 -9.61
C THR A 169 -4.28 8.25 -8.79
N GLY A 170 -3.84 8.43 -7.55
CA GLY A 170 -4.32 9.46 -6.65
C GLY A 170 -3.16 10.28 -6.10
N THR A 171 -3.39 11.54 -5.77
CA THR A 171 -2.35 12.43 -5.25
C THR A 171 -2.93 13.30 -4.14
N SER A 172 -2.25 13.38 -3.00
CA SER A 172 -2.61 14.27 -1.90
C SER A 172 -2.27 15.72 -2.21
N ARG A 173 -2.74 16.64 -1.37
CA ARG A 173 -2.19 17.99 -1.31
C ARG A 173 -0.71 17.94 -0.96
N ALA A 174 0.00 18.95 -1.43
CA ALA A 174 1.39 19.17 -1.06
C ALA A 174 1.47 19.73 0.38
N PHE A 175 2.56 19.38 1.08
CA PHE A 175 2.88 19.83 2.42
C PHE A 175 4.38 20.09 2.55
N ALA A 176 4.76 20.92 3.51
CA ALA A 176 6.18 21.22 3.78
C ALA A 176 6.73 20.30 4.88
N VAL A 177 8.02 19.97 4.77
CA VAL A 177 8.84 19.31 5.80
C VAL A 177 10.00 20.23 6.16
N LEU A 178 10.21 20.48 7.47
CA LEU A 178 11.26 21.33 8.01
C LEU A 178 12.43 20.52 8.54
#